data_a19cfcd090a08d3eda59e019f0d608ca
#
_entry.id   a19cfcd090a08d3eda59e019f0d608ca
#
_cell.length_a   1.000
_cell.length_b   1.000
_cell.length_c   1.000
_cell.angle_alpha   90.00
_cell.angle_beta   90.00
_cell.angle_gamma   90.00
#
_symmetry.space_group_name_H-M   'P 1'
#
loop_
_entity.id
_entity.type
_entity.pdbx_description
1 polymer ?
#
loop_
_entity_poly.entity_id
_entity_poly.type
_entity_poly.pdbx_seq_one_letter_code
_entity_poly.pdbx_strand_id
1 'polypeptide(L)'
;MKKLNFILLLLILFSWHTYAQNEIASNSDYLKDIKVELTKKWPNNRTINLVFHGHSVPAGYFKTPIVNTLESYPFLVLQTIKQHYPFAVVNMINTSIGGENSVSGAERFEPEVLIHNPDVLFLDYALNDTGIGLKKSYEAWNNMIQKALMRNIKIILLTPSPDQRINMLEANNVLEQHQKQIQNLARENGIGLVDSFEIFKEKAISGDSISKFMSQVNHPNAEGHRLIADEINMYFE
;
A
#
# COMPACT_ATOMS: atom_id res chain seq x y z
N MET A 1 48.47 22.44 -57.41
CA MET A 1 47.07 22.09 -57.07
C MET A 1 47.08 21.17 -55.81
N LYS A 2 46.82 21.71 -54.67
CA LYS A 2 46.76 20.95 -53.37
C LYS A 2 45.31 20.58 -53.12
N LYS A 3 45.02 19.26 -53.06
CA LYS A 3 43.69 18.74 -52.70
C LYS A 3 43.53 18.82 -51.15
N LEU A 4 42.53 19.58 -50.68
CA LEU A 4 42.18 19.73 -49.33
C LEU A 4 41.18 18.60 -48.99
N ASN A 5 41.59 17.62 -48.16
CA ASN A 5 40.70 16.56 -47.67
C ASN A 5 39.92 17.10 -46.48
N PHE A 6 38.60 17.22 -46.63
CA PHE A 6 37.68 17.58 -45.59
C PHE A 6 37.28 16.28 -44.81
N ILE A 7 37.83 16.08 -43.63
CA ILE A 7 37.42 15.00 -42.74
C ILE A 7 36.20 15.49 -41.93
N LEU A 8 35.04 14.97 -42.27
CA LEU A 8 33.79 15.21 -41.55
C LEU A 8 33.76 14.34 -40.27
N LEU A 9 34.03 14.94 -39.12
CA LEU A 9 33.97 14.26 -37.83
C LEU A 9 32.48 14.21 -37.36
N LEU A 10 31.83 13.04 -37.51
CA LEU A 10 30.49 12.80 -37.00
C LEU A 10 30.57 12.57 -35.49
N LEU A 11 30.27 13.60 -34.69
CA LEU A 11 30.06 13.49 -33.25
C LEU A 11 28.70 12.84 -33.01
N ILE A 12 28.69 11.53 -32.77
CA ILE A 12 27.51 10.80 -32.29
C ILE A 12 27.37 11.15 -30.79
N LEU A 13 26.48 12.09 -30.47
CA LEU A 13 26.07 12.37 -29.12
C LEU A 13 25.17 11.20 -28.65
N PHE A 14 25.75 10.22 -27.97
CA PHE A 14 25.01 9.26 -27.19
C PHE A 14 24.40 10.00 -25.99
N SER A 15 23.18 10.44 -26.12
CA SER A 15 22.40 10.87 -24.93
C SER A 15 22.11 9.63 -24.08
N TRP A 16 22.91 9.46 -23.05
CA TRP A 16 22.61 8.51 -21.98
C TRP A 16 21.38 9.04 -21.26
N HIS A 17 20.20 8.54 -21.62
CA HIS A 17 19.03 8.69 -20.76
C HIS A 17 19.29 7.81 -19.56
N THR A 18 19.83 8.38 -18.48
CA THR A 18 19.74 7.78 -17.17
C THR A 18 18.26 7.74 -16.82
N TYR A 19 17.62 6.59 -17.00
CA TYR A 19 16.35 6.33 -16.35
C TYR A 19 16.63 6.42 -14.85
N ALA A 20 16.24 7.52 -14.23
CA ALA A 20 16.18 7.58 -12.78
C ALA A 20 15.24 6.43 -12.36
N GLN A 21 15.79 5.42 -11.70
CA GLN A 21 14.99 4.35 -11.14
C GLN A 21 14.11 5.00 -10.10
N ASN A 22 12.79 4.94 -10.25
CA ASN A 22 11.88 5.45 -9.25
C ASN A 22 12.16 4.75 -7.91
N GLU A 23 12.08 5.49 -6.83
CA GLU A 23 12.17 4.98 -5.47
C GLU A 23 10.77 4.85 -4.89
N ILE A 24 10.63 4.01 -3.87
CA ILE A 24 9.40 3.97 -3.06
C ILE A 24 9.24 5.35 -2.44
N ALA A 25 8.03 5.90 -2.50
CA ALA A 25 7.77 7.24 -2.00
C ALA A 25 8.02 7.33 -0.48
N SER A 26 8.74 8.38 -0.07
CA SER A 26 9.03 8.63 1.34
C SER A 26 7.74 8.92 2.12
N ASN A 27 7.57 8.30 3.28
CA ASN A 27 6.44 8.56 4.18
C ASN A 27 6.39 10.05 4.63
N SER A 28 7.54 10.71 4.79
CA SER A 28 7.61 12.12 5.21
C SER A 28 7.01 13.11 4.20
N ASP A 29 7.14 12.83 2.89
CA ASP A 29 6.84 13.79 1.84
C ASP A 29 5.68 13.40 0.91
N TYR A 30 5.38 12.11 0.81
CA TYR A 30 4.44 11.59 -0.18
C TYR A 30 3.03 12.18 -0.07
N LEU A 31 2.54 12.36 1.17
CA LEU A 31 1.22 12.93 1.45
C LEU A 31 1.28 14.40 1.87
N LYS A 32 2.35 15.14 1.55
CA LYS A 32 2.52 16.53 1.97
C LYS A 32 1.31 17.41 1.63
N ASP A 33 0.78 17.28 0.41
CA ASP A 33 -0.39 18.07 -0.02
C ASP A 33 -1.64 17.69 0.77
N ILE A 34 -1.82 16.40 1.07
CA ILE A 34 -2.94 15.92 1.89
C ILE A 34 -2.79 16.41 3.34
N LYS A 35 -1.57 16.38 3.90
CA LYS A 35 -1.30 16.94 5.24
C LYS A 35 -1.65 18.42 5.32
N VAL A 36 -1.33 19.21 4.31
CA VAL A 36 -1.74 20.63 4.23
C VAL A 36 -3.28 20.75 4.24
N GLU A 37 -4.00 19.93 3.47
CA GLU A 37 -5.47 19.94 3.49
C GLU A 37 -6.04 19.57 4.86
N LEU A 38 -5.46 18.59 5.55
CA LEU A 38 -5.89 18.15 6.88
C LEU A 38 -5.74 19.24 7.95
N THR A 39 -4.83 20.21 7.80
CA THR A 39 -4.67 21.34 8.74
C THR A 39 -5.72 22.43 8.59
N LYS A 40 -6.43 22.48 7.46
CA LYS A 40 -7.38 23.55 7.16
C LYS A 40 -8.61 23.48 8.06
N LYS A 41 -9.14 24.67 8.38
CA LYS A 41 -10.35 24.84 9.20
C LYS A 41 -11.49 25.34 8.32
N TRP A 42 -12.72 25.07 8.76
CA TRP A 42 -13.89 25.66 8.12
C TRP A 42 -13.78 27.20 8.07
N PRO A 43 -14.16 27.87 6.97
CA PRO A 43 -14.80 27.34 5.77
C PRO A 43 -13.82 26.90 4.67
N ASN A 44 -12.51 26.82 4.92
CA ASN A 44 -11.48 26.57 3.91
C ASN A 44 -11.08 25.10 3.81
N ASN A 45 -11.61 24.23 4.68
CA ASN A 45 -11.39 22.79 4.62
C ASN A 45 -12.33 22.10 3.62
N ARG A 46 -11.91 20.96 3.12
CA ARG A 46 -12.73 20.04 2.34
C ARG A 46 -12.71 18.65 2.98
N THR A 47 -13.57 17.79 2.52
CA THR A 47 -13.53 16.38 2.90
C THR A 47 -12.33 15.68 2.25
N ILE A 48 -11.62 14.86 3.03
CA ILE A 48 -10.55 13.97 2.59
C ILE A 48 -11.08 12.54 2.62
N ASN A 49 -11.01 11.82 1.51
CA ASN A 49 -11.48 10.45 1.38
C ASN A 49 -10.29 9.49 1.43
N LEU A 50 -10.19 8.72 2.51
CA LEU A 50 -9.28 7.60 2.68
C LEU A 50 -10.02 6.32 2.32
N VAL A 51 -9.62 5.62 1.26
CA VAL A 51 -10.29 4.41 0.81
C VAL A 51 -9.37 3.21 1.01
N PHE A 52 -9.87 2.21 1.73
CA PHE A 52 -9.19 0.94 1.97
C PHE A 52 -9.84 -0.15 1.13
N HIS A 53 -9.05 -0.78 0.28
CA HIS A 53 -9.51 -1.79 -0.66
C HIS A 53 -8.64 -3.04 -0.53
N GLY A 54 -9.26 -4.16 -0.19
CA GLY A 54 -8.51 -5.35 0.13
C GLY A 54 -9.39 -6.53 0.52
N HIS A 55 -8.80 -7.41 1.31
CA HIS A 55 -9.40 -8.67 1.76
C HIS A 55 -9.94 -8.59 3.20
N SER A 56 -9.95 -9.73 3.91
CA SER A 56 -10.51 -9.84 5.26
C SER A 56 -9.77 -9.01 6.32
N VAL A 57 -8.46 -8.80 6.19
CA VAL A 57 -7.69 -8.06 7.22
C VAL A 57 -8.14 -6.60 7.27
N PRO A 58 -8.07 -5.80 6.19
CA PRO A 58 -8.60 -4.44 6.24
C PRO A 58 -10.10 -4.37 6.50
N ALA A 59 -10.89 -5.41 6.13
CA ALA A 59 -12.30 -5.49 6.48
C ALA A 59 -12.55 -5.63 8.00
N GLY A 60 -11.52 -5.98 8.77
CA GLY A 60 -11.59 -6.10 10.22
C GLY A 60 -11.98 -7.49 10.72
N TYR A 61 -11.82 -8.54 9.91
CA TYR A 61 -12.01 -9.90 10.40
C TYR A 61 -10.92 -10.25 11.41
N PHE A 62 -11.35 -10.68 12.59
CA PHE A 62 -10.48 -11.22 13.63
C PHE A 62 -10.64 -12.75 13.64
N LYS A 63 -11.27 -13.30 14.66
CA LYS A 63 -11.63 -14.71 14.70
C LYS A 63 -12.98 -14.89 13.99
N THR A 64 -12.94 -15.47 12.77
CA THR A 64 -14.15 -15.68 11.95
C THR A 64 -15.26 -16.40 12.74
N PRO A 65 -16.51 -15.92 12.76
CA PRO A 65 -17.06 -14.87 11.90
C PRO A 65 -17.04 -13.45 12.50
N ILE A 66 -16.27 -13.19 13.53
CA ILE A 66 -16.24 -11.89 14.23
C ILE A 66 -15.52 -10.86 13.37
N VAL A 67 -16.16 -9.70 13.17
CA VAL A 67 -15.59 -8.52 12.50
C VAL A 67 -15.50 -7.39 13.54
N ASN A 68 -14.27 -7.00 13.89
CA ASN A 68 -13.95 -5.93 14.83
C ASN A 68 -13.57 -4.65 14.09
N THR A 69 -14.53 -4.03 13.42
CA THR A 69 -14.28 -2.83 12.59
C THR A 69 -13.55 -1.73 13.37
N LEU A 70 -13.92 -1.50 14.64
CA LEU A 70 -13.36 -0.41 15.45
C LEU A 70 -11.92 -0.66 15.93
N GLU A 71 -11.43 -1.88 15.84
CA GLU A 71 -10.05 -2.28 16.14
C GLU A 71 -9.25 -2.65 14.89
N SER A 72 -9.86 -2.53 13.69
CA SER A 72 -9.18 -2.74 12.43
C SER A 72 -8.23 -1.57 12.11
N TYR A 73 -7.13 -1.84 11.42
CA TYR A 73 -6.14 -0.81 11.14
C TYR A 73 -6.72 0.39 10.35
N PRO A 74 -7.70 0.26 9.43
CA PRO A 74 -8.30 1.43 8.78
C PRO A 74 -8.98 2.39 9.77
N PHE A 75 -9.65 1.82 10.78
CA PHE A 75 -10.30 2.63 11.80
C PHE A 75 -9.29 3.26 12.77
N LEU A 76 -8.25 2.51 13.16
CA LEU A 76 -7.17 3.02 14.02
C LEU A 76 -6.42 4.19 13.34
N VAL A 77 -6.18 4.11 12.03
CA VAL A 77 -5.62 5.22 11.23
C VAL A 77 -6.51 6.44 11.28
N LEU A 78 -7.84 6.28 11.08
CA LEU A 78 -8.78 7.40 11.21
C LEU A 78 -8.74 8.03 12.60
N GLN A 79 -8.68 7.23 13.66
CA GLN A 79 -8.59 7.74 15.04
C GLN A 79 -7.33 8.59 15.23
N THR A 80 -6.16 8.12 14.79
CA THR A 80 -4.90 8.86 14.91
C THR A 80 -4.93 10.16 14.11
N ILE A 81 -5.41 10.12 12.87
CA ILE A 81 -5.57 11.33 12.04
C ILE A 81 -6.48 12.35 12.73
N LYS A 82 -7.60 11.91 13.32
CA LYS A 82 -8.52 12.81 14.01
C LYS A 82 -7.95 13.40 15.32
N GLN A 83 -7.02 12.70 15.96
CA GLN A 83 -6.29 13.23 17.12
C GLN A 83 -5.29 14.32 16.70
N HIS A 84 -4.53 14.11 15.60
CA HIS A 84 -3.55 15.06 15.10
C HIS A 84 -4.20 16.25 14.36
N TYR A 85 -5.29 16.01 13.63
CA TYR A 85 -5.99 16.99 12.78
C TYR A 85 -7.46 17.16 13.21
N PRO A 86 -7.73 17.77 14.38
CA PRO A 86 -9.07 17.81 14.97
C PRO A 86 -10.09 18.57 14.12
N PHE A 87 -9.64 19.47 13.24
CA PHE A 87 -10.52 20.26 12.35
C PHE A 87 -10.75 19.61 10.98
N ALA A 88 -10.01 18.57 10.63
CA ALA A 88 -10.14 17.88 9.36
C ALA A 88 -11.48 17.14 9.25
N VAL A 89 -12.10 17.21 8.08
CA VAL A 89 -13.23 16.35 7.70
C VAL A 89 -12.67 15.16 6.94
N VAL A 90 -12.74 13.96 7.50
CA VAL A 90 -12.15 12.76 6.94
C VAL A 90 -13.18 11.66 6.87
N ASN A 91 -13.34 11.07 5.70
CA ASN A 91 -14.07 9.83 5.50
C ASN A 91 -13.07 8.67 5.44
N MET A 92 -13.28 7.66 6.26
CA MET A 92 -12.66 6.34 6.09
C MET A 92 -13.69 5.42 5.42
N ILE A 93 -13.41 5.04 4.19
CA ILE A 93 -14.29 4.21 3.36
C ILE A 93 -13.61 2.86 3.17
N ASN A 94 -14.25 1.81 3.63
CA ASN A 94 -13.72 0.45 3.54
C ASN A 94 -14.53 -0.35 2.52
N THR A 95 -13.89 -0.67 1.39
CA THR A 95 -14.46 -1.47 0.31
C THR A 95 -13.91 -2.91 0.29
N SER A 96 -13.25 -3.32 1.38
CA SER A 96 -12.62 -4.64 1.48
C SER A 96 -13.64 -5.76 1.68
N ILE A 97 -13.41 -6.91 1.07
CA ILE A 97 -14.29 -8.08 1.14
C ILE A 97 -13.50 -9.31 1.64
N GLY A 98 -14.04 -9.98 2.65
CA GLY A 98 -13.41 -11.20 3.20
C GLY A 98 -13.22 -12.30 2.15
N GLY A 99 -12.01 -12.89 2.11
CA GLY A 99 -11.67 -13.97 1.17
C GLY A 99 -11.28 -13.53 -0.24
N GLU A 100 -11.38 -12.24 -0.56
CA GLU A 100 -11.07 -11.70 -1.89
C GLU A 100 -9.57 -11.66 -2.16
N ASN A 101 -9.20 -11.83 -3.44
CA ASN A 101 -7.85 -11.61 -3.97
C ASN A 101 -7.83 -10.41 -4.93
N SER A 102 -6.65 -10.00 -5.37
CA SER A 102 -6.50 -8.81 -6.22
C SER A 102 -7.20 -8.90 -7.57
N VAL A 103 -7.39 -10.08 -8.14
CA VAL A 103 -8.10 -10.25 -9.43
C VAL A 103 -9.56 -9.84 -9.28
N SER A 104 -10.25 -10.39 -8.27
CA SER A 104 -11.65 -10.02 -7.99
C SER A 104 -11.77 -8.55 -7.56
N GLY A 105 -10.81 -8.05 -6.75
CA GLY A 105 -10.76 -6.64 -6.38
C GLY A 105 -10.63 -5.70 -7.56
N ALA A 106 -9.80 -6.07 -8.56
CA ALA A 106 -9.63 -5.28 -9.79
C ALA A 106 -10.89 -5.23 -10.67
N GLU A 107 -11.72 -6.27 -10.66
CA GLU A 107 -12.98 -6.31 -11.43
C GLU A 107 -13.99 -5.28 -10.95
N ARG A 108 -14.08 -5.04 -9.63
CA ARG A 108 -14.99 -4.07 -9.01
C ARG A 108 -14.34 -2.72 -8.69
N PHE A 109 -13.07 -2.51 -9.06
CA PHE A 109 -12.30 -1.35 -8.66
C PHE A 109 -12.91 -0.01 -9.13
N GLU A 110 -13.36 0.09 -10.37
CA GLU A 110 -13.95 1.33 -10.87
C GLU A 110 -15.34 1.62 -10.27
N PRO A 111 -16.29 0.68 -10.27
CA PRO A 111 -17.64 0.96 -9.79
C PRO A 111 -17.77 1.07 -8.28
N GLU A 112 -16.84 0.47 -7.50
CA GLU A 112 -16.97 0.40 -6.05
C GLU A 112 -15.87 1.13 -5.27
N VAL A 113 -14.74 1.48 -5.93
CA VAL A 113 -13.62 2.17 -5.28
C VAL A 113 -13.45 3.57 -5.83
N LEU A 114 -13.27 3.72 -7.15
CA LEU A 114 -13.00 5.00 -7.77
C LEU A 114 -14.19 5.97 -7.72
N ILE A 115 -15.41 5.47 -7.55
CA ILE A 115 -16.62 6.28 -7.35
C ILE A 115 -16.55 7.15 -6.08
N HIS A 116 -15.77 6.73 -5.07
CA HIS A 116 -15.58 7.47 -3.84
C HIS A 116 -14.59 8.63 -3.96
N ASN A 117 -13.99 8.86 -5.14
CA ASN A 117 -12.98 9.88 -5.38
C ASN A 117 -11.91 9.89 -4.28
N PRO A 118 -11.11 8.82 -4.14
CA PRO A 118 -10.10 8.74 -3.09
C PRO A 118 -9.07 9.87 -3.19
N ASP A 119 -8.73 10.49 -2.07
CA ASP A 119 -7.51 11.29 -1.93
C ASP A 119 -6.31 10.39 -1.69
N VAL A 120 -6.51 9.36 -0.85
CA VAL A 120 -5.53 8.31 -0.58
C VAL A 120 -6.22 6.95 -0.68
N LEU A 121 -5.63 6.06 -1.48
CA LEU A 121 -6.06 4.69 -1.67
C LEU A 121 -5.04 3.73 -1.03
N PHE A 122 -5.53 2.83 -0.19
CA PHE A 122 -4.76 1.75 0.39
C PHE A 122 -5.17 0.44 -0.26
N LEU A 123 -4.20 -0.32 -0.82
CA LEU A 123 -4.44 -1.62 -1.44
C LEU A 123 -3.80 -2.73 -0.62
N ASP A 124 -4.59 -3.73 -0.21
CA ASP A 124 -4.15 -4.84 0.63
C ASP A 124 -4.77 -6.18 0.18
N TYR A 125 -4.10 -6.88 -0.74
CA TYR A 125 -4.51 -8.18 -1.27
C TYR A 125 -3.45 -9.27 -1.17
N ALA A 126 -2.19 -8.89 -0.88
CA ALA A 126 -1.03 -9.73 -1.10
C ALA A 126 -1.07 -11.07 -0.33
N LEU A 127 -1.72 -11.12 0.85
CA LEU A 127 -1.90 -12.36 1.60
C LEU A 127 -2.73 -13.41 0.82
N ASN A 128 -3.88 -13.01 0.27
CA ASN A 128 -4.76 -13.91 -0.45
C ASN A 128 -4.26 -14.21 -1.87
N ASP A 129 -3.42 -13.34 -2.42
CA ASP A 129 -2.81 -13.52 -3.74
C ASP A 129 -1.84 -14.71 -3.81
N THR A 130 -1.39 -15.21 -2.65
CA THR A 130 -0.61 -16.47 -2.59
C THR A 130 -1.33 -17.62 -3.28
N GLY A 131 -2.67 -17.61 -3.31
CA GLY A 131 -3.50 -18.62 -3.97
C GLY A 131 -3.61 -18.49 -5.49
N ILE A 132 -3.35 -17.30 -6.07
CA ILE A 132 -3.47 -17.05 -7.52
C ILE A 132 -2.13 -16.93 -8.24
N GLY A 133 -1.04 -16.80 -7.47
CA GLY A 133 0.33 -16.71 -7.95
C GLY A 133 0.74 -15.33 -8.48
N LEU A 134 2.06 -15.10 -8.49
CA LEU A 134 2.68 -13.80 -8.74
C LEU A 134 2.25 -13.11 -10.05
N LYS A 135 2.11 -13.86 -11.14
CA LYS A 135 1.78 -13.27 -12.44
C LYS A 135 0.41 -12.61 -12.44
N LYS A 136 -0.63 -13.35 -12.03
CA LYS A 136 -2.01 -12.83 -11.99
C LYS A 136 -2.15 -11.70 -10.98
N SER A 137 -1.49 -11.85 -9.82
CA SER A 137 -1.41 -10.82 -8.81
C SER A 137 -0.80 -9.54 -9.38
N TYR A 138 0.39 -9.60 -10.00
CA TYR A 138 1.02 -8.43 -10.61
C TYR A 138 0.11 -7.71 -11.61
N GLU A 139 -0.51 -8.45 -12.53
CA GLU A 139 -1.41 -7.89 -13.56
C GLU A 139 -2.60 -7.15 -12.92
N ALA A 140 -3.21 -7.74 -11.88
CA ALA A 140 -4.34 -7.14 -11.17
C ALA A 140 -3.94 -5.87 -10.38
N TRP A 141 -2.87 -5.94 -9.61
CA TRP A 141 -2.35 -4.79 -8.87
C TRP A 141 -1.96 -3.65 -9.81
N ASN A 142 -1.19 -3.93 -10.86
CA ASN A 142 -0.79 -2.92 -11.82
C ASN A 142 -1.99 -2.25 -12.50
N ASN A 143 -3.04 -3.00 -12.85
CA ASN A 143 -4.27 -2.45 -13.41
C ASN A 143 -4.93 -1.44 -12.44
N MET A 144 -5.09 -1.79 -11.16
CA MET A 144 -5.65 -0.88 -10.14
C MET A 144 -4.77 0.36 -9.95
N ILE A 145 -3.45 0.17 -9.84
CA ILE A 145 -2.46 1.25 -9.68
C ILE A 145 -2.56 2.24 -10.86
N GLN A 146 -2.49 1.76 -12.09
CA GLN A 146 -2.53 2.64 -13.26
C GLN A 146 -3.84 3.44 -13.34
N LYS A 147 -4.99 2.80 -13.06
CA LYS A 147 -6.29 3.48 -13.04
C LYS A 147 -6.37 4.57 -11.96
N ALA A 148 -5.78 4.34 -10.80
CA ALA A 148 -5.75 5.32 -9.72
C ALA A 148 -4.78 6.48 -10.04
N LEU A 149 -3.60 6.18 -10.57
CA LEU A 149 -2.61 7.21 -10.99
C LEU A 149 -3.14 8.13 -12.07
N MET A 150 -3.90 7.61 -13.05
CA MET A 150 -4.56 8.44 -14.07
C MET A 150 -5.56 9.44 -13.49
N ARG A 151 -6.02 9.24 -12.26
CA ARG A 151 -6.92 10.15 -11.51
C ARG A 151 -6.19 10.99 -10.46
N ASN A 152 -4.85 10.98 -10.47
CA ASN A 152 -4.00 11.67 -9.48
C ASN A 152 -4.26 11.24 -8.02
N ILE A 153 -4.71 10.01 -7.79
CA ILE A 153 -4.94 9.45 -6.46
C ILE A 153 -3.58 9.06 -5.85
N LYS A 154 -3.35 9.44 -4.59
CA LYS A 154 -2.21 8.93 -3.82
C LYS A 154 -2.45 7.47 -3.45
N ILE A 155 -1.46 6.61 -3.64
CA ILE A 155 -1.60 5.17 -3.43
C ILE A 155 -0.57 4.70 -2.41
N ILE A 156 -1.01 3.90 -1.45
CA ILE A 156 -0.15 3.19 -0.50
C ILE A 156 -0.46 1.70 -0.62
N LEU A 157 0.55 0.92 -0.99
CA LEU A 157 0.44 -0.53 -1.08
C LEU A 157 0.79 -1.16 0.26
N LEU A 158 0.12 -2.26 0.62
CA LEU A 158 0.44 -3.05 1.79
C LEU A 158 1.00 -4.41 1.36
N THR A 159 2.12 -4.83 1.96
CA THR A 159 2.67 -6.18 1.79
C THR A 159 1.89 -7.18 2.66
N PRO A 160 2.07 -8.51 2.47
CA PRO A 160 1.25 -9.48 3.20
C PRO A 160 1.37 -9.37 4.72
N SER A 161 0.25 -9.44 5.43
CA SER A 161 0.24 -9.77 6.85
C SER A 161 0.56 -11.27 7.07
N PRO A 162 0.86 -11.70 8.32
CA PRO A 162 1.27 -13.09 8.58
C PRO A 162 0.20 -14.14 8.27
N ASP A 163 0.69 -15.31 7.86
CA ASP A 163 -0.05 -16.57 7.92
C ASP A 163 0.77 -17.55 8.76
N GLN A 164 0.25 -17.98 9.91
CA GLN A 164 0.97 -18.85 10.86
C GLN A 164 1.28 -20.25 10.29
N ARG A 165 0.74 -20.61 9.12
CA ARG A 165 1.10 -21.84 8.40
C ARG A 165 2.44 -21.72 7.67
N ILE A 166 2.95 -20.49 7.54
CA ILE A 166 4.16 -20.16 6.79
C ILE A 166 5.20 -19.65 7.78
N ASN A 167 6.39 -20.25 7.77
CA ASN A 167 7.50 -19.73 8.55
C ASN A 167 8.05 -18.47 7.88
N MET A 168 7.77 -17.30 8.47
CA MET A 168 8.22 -16.00 7.96
C MET A 168 9.75 -15.85 7.93
N LEU A 169 10.48 -16.63 8.74
CA LEU A 169 11.94 -16.59 8.79
C LEU A 169 12.59 -17.50 7.72
N GLU A 170 11.82 -18.34 7.06
CA GLU A 170 12.29 -19.15 5.95
C GLU A 170 12.50 -18.24 4.72
N ALA A 171 13.71 -18.27 4.18
CA ALA A 171 14.03 -17.45 3.02
C ALA A 171 13.22 -17.87 1.78
N ASN A 172 12.76 -16.88 1.03
CA ASN A 172 12.00 -17.07 -0.20
C ASN A 172 10.67 -17.83 -0.03
N ASN A 173 10.08 -17.79 1.18
CA ASN A 173 8.72 -18.29 1.38
C ASN A 173 7.70 -17.51 0.52
N VAL A 174 6.50 -18.05 0.35
CA VAL A 174 5.51 -17.48 -0.59
C VAL A 174 5.08 -16.06 -0.19
N LEU A 175 5.01 -15.72 1.09
CA LEU A 175 4.68 -14.37 1.53
C LEU A 175 5.81 -13.39 1.20
N GLU A 176 7.08 -13.78 1.39
CA GLU A 176 8.23 -12.96 1.01
C GLU A 176 8.31 -12.72 -0.51
N GLN A 177 7.89 -13.69 -1.33
CA GLN A 177 7.81 -13.51 -2.78
C GLN A 177 6.78 -12.44 -3.15
N HIS A 178 5.59 -12.46 -2.52
CA HIS A 178 4.58 -11.43 -2.70
C HIS A 178 5.00 -10.07 -2.11
N GLN A 179 5.68 -10.06 -0.96
CA GLN A 179 6.29 -8.85 -0.41
C GLN A 179 7.19 -8.17 -1.45
N LYS A 180 8.14 -8.92 -2.03
CA LYS A 180 9.06 -8.40 -3.05
C LYS A 180 8.34 -7.87 -4.28
N GLN A 181 7.28 -8.55 -4.71
CA GLN A 181 6.45 -8.07 -5.82
C GLN A 181 5.79 -6.73 -5.51
N ILE A 182 5.20 -6.56 -4.33
CA ILE A 182 4.53 -5.31 -3.93
C ILE A 182 5.54 -4.18 -3.75
N GLN A 183 6.72 -4.45 -3.16
CA GLN A 183 7.83 -3.51 -3.08
C GLN A 183 8.29 -3.03 -4.47
N ASN A 184 8.37 -3.95 -5.45
CA ASN A 184 8.73 -3.60 -6.82
C ASN A 184 7.66 -2.73 -7.48
N LEU A 185 6.38 -3.08 -7.34
CA LEU A 185 5.27 -2.25 -7.85
C LEU A 185 5.27 -0.84 -7.23
N ALA A 186 5.53 -0.72 -5.93
CA ALA A 186 5.63 0.58 -5.27
C ALA A 186 6.80 1.39 -5.84
N ARG A 187 7.96 0.77 -6.02
CA ARG A 187 9.16 1.40 -6.58
C ARG A 187 8.96 1.80 -8.04
N GLU A 188 8.46 0.92 -8.89
CA GLU A 188 8.23 1.17 -10.32
C GLU A 188 7.31 2.36 -10.55
N ASN A 189 6.36 2.60 -9.65
CA ASN A 189 5.37 3.66 -9.78
C ASN A 189 5.66 4.89 -8.89
N GLY A 190 6.69 4.87 -8.05
CA GLY A 190 7.02 5.97 -7.13
C GLY A 190 5.91 6.26 -6.12
N ILE A 191 5.26 5.22 -5.60
CA ILE A 191 4.12 5.32 -4.67
C ILE A 191 4.47 4.81 -3.27
N GLY A 192 3.58 5.02 -2.30
CA GLY A 192 3.77 4.63 -0.91
C GLY A 192 3.72 3.11 -0.70
N LEU A 193 4.39 2.67 0.35
CA LEU A 193 4.45 1.27 0.79
C LEU A 193 4.38 1.18 2.31
N VAL A 194 3.55 0.30 2.81
CA VAL A 194 3.56 -0.20 4.19
C VAL A 194 4.00 -1.66 4.16
N ASP A 195 5.18 -1.93 4.70
CA ASP A 195 5.74 -3.29 4.67
C ASP A 195 5.29 -4.11 5.87
N SER A 196 4.01 -4.51 5.86
CA SER A 196 3.42 -5.34 6.92
C SER A 196 4.21 -6.62 7.15
N PHE A 197 4.70 -7.28 6.09
CA PHE A 197 5.49 -8.50 6.22
C PHE A 197 6.77 -8.25 7.04
N GLU A 198 7.51 -7.18 6.75
CA GLU A 198 8.76 -6.89 7.46
C GLU A 198 8.51 -6.53 8.92
N ILE A 199 7.46 -5.74 9.23
CA ILE A 199 7.06 -5.41 10.61
C ILE A 199 6.91 -6.67 11.47
N PHE A 200 6.16 -7.67 10.98
CA PHE A 200 5.96 -8.91 11.73
C PHE A 200 7.19 -9.81 11.74
N LYS A 201 7.98 -9.81 10.66
CA LYS A 201 9.24 -10.55 10.59
C LYS A 201 10.26 -10.04 11.59
N GLU A 202 10.37 -8.73 11.77
CA GLU A 202 11.21 -8.11 12.81
C GLU A 202 10.77 -8.51 14.23
N LYS A 203 9.46 -8.61 14.49
CA LYS A 203 8.94 -9.15 15.76
C LYS A 203 9.39 -10.60 15.98
N ALA A 204 9.31 -11.43 14.95
CA ALA A 204 9.76 -12.81 15.03
C ALA A 204 11.29 -12.92 15.25
N ILE A 205 12.10 -12.10 14.58
CA ILE A 205 13.55 -12.02 14.77
C ILE A 205 13.89 -11.57 16.19
N SER A 206 13.12 -10.66 16.77
CA SER A 206 13.27 -10.17 18.13
C SER A 206 12.84 -11.17 19.21
N GLY A 207 12.33 -12.35 18.80
CA GLY A 207 11.94 -13.44 19.70
C GLY A 207 10.46 -13.44 20.11
N ASP A 208 9.64 -12.55 19.57
CA ASP A 208 8.18 -12.59 19.78
C ASP A 208 7.57 -13.76 18.99
N SER A 209 6.63 -14.47 19.59
CA SER A 209 5.80 -15.40 18.83
C SER A 209 4.78 -14.64 17.99
N ILE A 210 4.71 -14.92 16.70
CA ILE A 210 3.73 -14.30 15.78
C ILE A 210 2.29 -14.52 16.27
N SER A 211 2.01 -15.63 16.95
CA SER A 211 0.68 -15.90 17.53
C SER A 211 0.22 -14.82 18.53
N LYS A 212 1.13 -14.09 19.17
CA LYS A 212 0.83 -12.96 20.04
C LYS A 212 0.03 -11.86 19.32
N PHE A 213 0.28 -11.66 18.04
CA PHE A 213 -0.32 -10.64 17.18
C PHE A 213 -1.50 -11.14 16.34
N MET A 214 -1.90 -12.39 16.53
CA MET A 214 -2.91 -13.04 15.68
C MET A 214 -4.13 -13.44 16.49
N SER A 215 -5.32 -13.24 15.89
CA SER A 215 -6.61 -13.71 16.43
C SER A 215 -6.98 -15.10 15.91
N GLN A 216 -6.51 -15.44 14.74
CA GLN A 216 -6.53 -16.77 14.13
C GLN A 216 -5.34 -16.92 13.16
N VAL A 217 -5.29 -18.03 12.42
CA VAL A 217 -4.13 -18.43 11.62
C VAL A 217 -3.59 -17.34 10.68
N ASN A 218 -4.45 -16.53 10.08
CA ASN A 218 -4.11 -15.50 9.07
C ASN A 218 -4.84 -14.17 9.27
N HIS A 219 -5.43 -13.94 10.44
CA HIS A 219 -6.01 -12.64 10.79
C HIS A 219 -5.30 -12.07 12.01
N PRO A 220 -4.76 -10.88 11.93
CA PRO A 220 -4.22 -10.17 13.09
C PRO A 220 -5.29 -9.93 14.18
N ASN A 221 -4.86 -9.83 15.43
CA ASN A 221 -5.69 -9.31 16.53
C ASN A 221 -5.51 -7.79 16.66
N ALA A 222 -6.09 -7.18 17.69
CA ALA A 222 -6.01 -5.73 17.92
C ALA A 222 -4.56 -5.21 17.96
N GLU A 223 -3.64 -5.97 18.58
CA GLU A 223 -2.21 -5.59 18.64
C GLU A 223 -1.56 -5.67 17.25
N GLY A 224 -1.85 -6.73 16.46
CA GLY A 224 -1.37 -6.87 15.10
C GLY A 224 -1.91 -5.78 14.17
N HIS A 225 -3.20 -5.42 14.29
CA HIS A 225 -3.77 -4.30 13.55
C HIS A 225 -3.13 -2.96 13.92
N ARG A 226 -2.77 -2.77 15.20
CA ARG A 226 -2.10 -1.55 15.66
C ARG A 226 -0.72 -1.40 15.02
N LEU A 227 0.08 -2.48 14.92
CA LEU A 227 1.37 -2.43 14.25
C LEU A 227 1.26 -1.93 12.80
N ILE A 228 0.25 -2.42 12.05
CA ILE A 228 0.01 -1.96 10.68
C ILE A 228 -0.45 -0.49 10.66
N ALA A 229 -1.35 -0.11 11.58
CA ALA A 229 -1.84 1.26 11.66
C ALA A 229 -0.74 2.27 11.99
N ASP A 230 0.17 1.92 12.91
CA ASP A 230 1.27 2.79 13.32
C ASP A 230 2.20 3.09 12.13
N GLU A 231 2.50 2.09 11.29
CA GLU A 231 3.29 2.32 10.08
C GLU A 231 2.56 3.18 9.04
N ILE A 232 1.25 2.99 8.85
CA ILE A 232 0.45 3.85 7.98
C ILE A 232 0.45 5.30 8.51
N ASN A 233 0.35 5.49 9.83
CA ASN A 233 0.28 6.80 10.45
C ASN A 233 1.54 7.65 10.20
N MET A 234 2.71 7.05 9.98
CA MET A 234 3.93 7.77 9.62
C MET A 234 3.78 8.60 8.33
N TYR A 235 2.85 8.28 7.46
CA TYR A 235 2.52 9.10 6.28
C TYR A 235 1.76 10.38 6.63
N PHE A 236 1.14 10.44 7.79
CA PHE A 236 0.29 11.56 8.23
C PHE A 236 0.94 12.42 9.34
N GLU A 237 2.12 12.03 9.80
CA GLU A 237 2.93 12.78 10.78
C GLU A 237 3.71 13.98 10.21
#